data_9ffdd4b88271d87002e1e8482f09561c
#
_entry.id   9ffdd4b88271d87002e1e8482f09561c
#
_cell.length_a   1.000
_cell.length_b   1.000
_cell.length_c   1.000
_cell.angle_alpha   90.00
_cell.angle_beta   90.00
_cell.angle_gamma   90.00
#
_symmetry.space_group_name_H-M   'P 1'
#
loop_
_entity.id
_entity.type
_entity.pdbx_description
1 polymer ?
#
loop_
_entity_poly.entity_id
_entity_poly.type
_entity_poly.pdbx_seq_one_letter_code
_entity_poly.pdbx_strand_id
1 'polypeptide(L)'
;MEFMEPIMFEGAAYSQEALREHCRLSAHDPSQAEWRQHLFRFIDGLLNPEVSEFEQKTSGTTGDPRIHKLKKEAMESSARRTLELFRLLPGEKALLCLPIQYVAGKMMVVRALVGGLDLKLVEPSSRPLKGWKVPVRFAAMVPFQVYESLEHGDALSSVSTLLVGGGEIHPVMRRELEEITSVDTYETFAMTETYTHFAVRKIQKGKSDRMFRLLPGTKIGMDPRGCLVVDIPGVTDEPVITNDLVEISDDGNGFQWLGRFDHVINSGGVKIIPELLENKIGKTLGHDCLVISEHDPRLGERLVLVVECSDPDPPVTAWKNSLGKYLTRYEIPKRIVTLDEIPRNTSFKYDRHAVKALI
;
A
#
# COMPACT_ATOMS: atom_id res chain seq x y z
N MET A 1 26.00 2.43 3.34
CA MET A 1 24.88 2.55 4.31
C MET A 1 25.49 2.73 5.70
N GLU A 2 25.10 3.80 6.36
CA GLU A 2 25.54 4.08 7.74
C GLU A 2 24.41 3.68 8.71
N PHE A 3 24.77 2.98 9.78
CA PHE A 3 23.84 2.57 10.83
C PHE A 3 24.15 3.32 12.12
N MET A 4 23.11 3.65 12.85
CA MET A 4 23.25 4.29 14.15
C MET A 4 23.59 3.24 15.21
N GLU A 5 24.70 3.43 15.92
CA GLU A 5 25.10 2.54 17.01
C GLU A 5 24.79 3.14 18.41
N PRO A 6 24.39 2.32 19.39
CA PRO A 6 24.16 0.88 19.26
C PRO A 6 22.89 0.58 18.46
N ILE A 7 22.90 -0.52 17.69
CA ILE A 7 21.71 -1.00 16.97
C ILE A 7 20.80 -1.71 17.97
N MET A 8 19.58 -1.21 18.09
CA MET A 8 18.56 -1.81 18.95
C MET A 8 17.76 -2.87 18.19
N PHE A 9 17.76 -4.11 18.68
CA PHE A 9 17.05 -5.23 18.07
C PHE A 9 16.41 -6.11 19.12
N GLU A 10 15.08 -6.28 19.08
CA GLU A 10 14.29 -7.02 20.08
C GLU A 10 14.58 -6.62 21.54
N GLY A 11 14.92 -5.37 21.80
CA GLY A 11 15.22 -4.81 23.12
C GLY A 11 16.65 -4.98 23.58
N ALA A 12 17.52 -5.59 22.79
CA ALA A 12 18.95 -5.71 23.06
C ALA A 12 19.75 -4.71 22.20
N ALA A 13 20.87 -4.23 22.73
CA ALA A 13 21.78 -3.32 22.07
C ALA A 13 22.97 -4.10 21.50
N TYR A 14 23.30 -3.86 20.24
CA TYR A 14 24.38 -4.54 19.51
C TYR A 14 25.30 -3.51 18.85
N SER A 15 26.60 -3.85 18.73
CA SER A 15 27.43 -3.26 17.68
C SER A 15 27.02 -3.86 16.32
N GLN A 16 27.39 -3.20 15.22
CA GLN A 16 27.14 -3.70 13.87
C GLN A 16 27.72 -5.12 13.67
N GLU A 17 28.94 -5.37 14.12
CA GLU A 17 29.57 -6.67 14.01
C GLU A 17 28.88 -7.75 14.86
N ALA A 18 28.50 -7.43 16.10
CA ALA A 18 27.78 -8.35 16.98
C ALA A 18 26.41 -8.73 16.44
N LEU A 19 25.65 -7.77 15.90
CA LEU A 19 24.34 -8.06 15.28
C LEU A 19 24.52 -8.90 14.01
N ARG A 20 25.51 -8.59 13.18
CA ARG A 20 25.80 -9.35 11.98
C ARG A 20 26.13 -10.81 12.31
N GLU A 21 27.01 -11.05 13.28
CA GLU A 21 27.35 -12.42 13.70
C GLU A 21 26.16 -13.15 14.30
N HIS A 22 25.38 -12.50 15.17
CA HIS A 22 24.13 -13.05 15.69
C HIS A 22 23.18 -13.48 14.55
N CYS A 23 22.97 -12.62 13.55
CA CYS A 23 22.10 -12.91 12.42
C CYS A 23 22.66 -14.04 11.54
N ARG A 24 23.97 -14.07 11.31
CA ARG A 24 24.63 -15.13 10.53
C ARG A 24 24.43 -16.51 11.15
N LEU A 25 24.58 -16.63 12.46
CA LEU A 25 24.36 -17.88 13.22
C LEU A 25 22.87 -18.25 13.20
N SER A 26 21.99 -17.32 13.54
CA SER A 26 20.56 -17.56 13.65
C SER A 26 19.89 -17.87 12.30
N ALA A 27 20.44 -17.39 11.19
CA ALA A 27 19.94 -17.67 9.84
C ALA A 27 20.05 -19.16 9.44
N HIS A 28 20.92 -19.91 10.09
CA HIS A 28 21.17 -21.34 9.83
C HIS A 28 20.72 -22.24 11.00
N ASP A 29 20.16 -21.65 12.06
CA ASP A 29 19.66 -22.41 13.21
C ASP A 29 18.28 -23.04 12.87
N PRO A 30 18.17 -24.38 12.79
CA PRO A 30 16.93 -25.06 12.45
C PRO A 30 15.84 -24.91 13.54
N SER A 31 16.18 -24.44 14.73
CA SER A 31 15.19 -24.14 15.78
C SER A 31 14.44 -22.84 15.54
N GLN A 32 15.00 -21.93 14.70
CA GLN A 32 14.33 -20.69 14.32
C GLN A 32 13.24 -20.95 13.28
N ALA A 33 12.11 -20.27 13.43
CA ALA A 33 11.07 -20.27 12.42
C ALA A 33 11.59 -19.76 11.06
N GLU A 34 11.11 -20.31 9.96
CA GLU A 34 11.60 -20.00 8.60
C GLU A 34 11.58 -18.49 8.28
N TRP A 35 10.51 -17.79 8.70
CA TRP A 35 10.42 -16.33 8.48
C TRP A 35 11.51 -15.55 9.22
N ARG A 36 11.94 -16.02 10.41
CA ARG A 36 13.06 -15.42 11.15
C ARG A 36 14.39 -15.71 10.48
N GLN A 37 14.60 -16.93 9.97
CA GLN A 37 15.82 -17.27 9.21
C GLN A 37 15.95 -16.37 7.97
N HIS A 38 14.86 -16.11 7.24
CA HIS A 38 14.87 -15.17 6.12
C HIS A 38 15.21 -13.74 6.55
N LEU A 39 14.65 -13.28 7.67
CA LEU A 39 14.95 -11.97 8.25
C LEU A 39 16.43 -11.87 8.62
N PHE A 40 16.99 -12.86 9.30
CA PHE A 40 18.40 -12.85 9.72
C PHE A 40 19.34 -12.86 8.51
N ARG A 41 19.07 -13.63 7.46
CA ARG A 41 19.83 -13.57 6.20
C ARG A 41 19.81 -12.18 5.58
N PHE A 42 18.67 -11.53 5.61
CA PHE A 42 18.55 -10.17 5.06
C PHE A 42 19.36 -9.16 5.91
N ILE A 43 19.27 -9.23 7.25
CA ILE A 43 20.04 -8.34 8.14
C ILE A 43 21.55 -8.59 7.99
N ASP A 44 22.02 -9.85 7.95
CA ASP A 44 23.43 -10.17 7.68
C ASP A 44 23.88 -9.55 6.35
N GLY A 45 23.10 -9.71 5.29
CA GLY A 45 23.40 -9.08 4.00
C GLY A 45 23.41 -7.54 4.06
N LEU A 46 22.50 -6.90 4.83
CA LEU A 46 22.51 -5.45 5.02
C LEU A 46 23.77 -4.97 5.73
N LEU A 47 24.20 -5.69 6.76
CA LEU A 47 25.38 -5.34 7.56
C LEU A 47 26.69 -5.75 6.88
N ASN A 48 26.66 -6.61 5.85
CA ASN A 48 27.84 -7.01 5.08
C ASN A 48 28.28 -5.89 4.12
N PRO A 49 29.48 -5.30 4.25
CA PRO A 49 29.95 -4.23 3.37
C PRO A 49 30.13 -4.66 1.91
N GLU A 50 30.33 -5.95 1.64
CA GLU A 50 30.54 -6.48 0.29
C GLU A 50 29.23 -6.62 -0.52
N VAL A 51 28.08 -6.63 0.15
CA VAL A 51 26.76 -6.65 -0.50
C VAL A 51 26.35 -5.24 -0.82
N SER A 52 26.15 -4.90 -2.09
CA SER A 52 25.72 -3.57 -2.53
C SER A 52 24.23 -3.52 -2.92
N GLU A 53 23.64 -4.66 -3.26
CA GLU A 53 22.25 -4.74 -3.76
C GLU A 53 21.56 -6.04 -3.35
N PHE A 54 20.23 -6.04 -3.39
CA PHE A 54 19.37 -7.20 -3.16
C PHE A 54 18.42 -7.41 -4.33
N GLU A 55 18.12 -8.66 -4.64
CA GLU A 55 17.09 -8.99 -5.61
C GLU A 55 15.70 -8.91 -4.98
N GLN A 56 14.76 -8.35 -5.73
CA GLN A 56 13.34 -8.30 -5.40
C GLN A 56 12.50 -8.80 -6.56
N LYS A 57 11.78 -9.87 -6.34
CA LYS A 57 10.76 -10.35 -7.29
C LYS A 57 9.50 -9.52 -7.14
N THR A 58 8.92 -9.07 -8.25
CA THR A 58 7.59 -8.45 -8.26
C THR A 58 6.57 -9.45 -8.79
N SER A 59 5.40 -9.47 -8.16
CA SER A 59 4.23 -10.12 -8.72
C SER A 59 3.71 -9.24 -9.86
N GLY A 60 4.20 -9.46 -11.09
CA GLY A 60 3.68 -8.74 -12.26
C GLY A 60 2.18 -8.95 -12.39
N THR A 61 1.41 -7.86 -12.51
CA THR A 61 -0.03 -7.92 -12.77
C THR A 61 -0.35 -8.40 -14.20
N THR A 62 0.65 -8.51 -15.07
CA THR A 62 0.48 -8.75 -16.52
C THR A 62 1.51 -9.71 -17.12
N GLY A 63 2.28 -10.51 -16.35
CA GLY A 63 3.29 -11.40 -16.95
C GLY A 63 4.24 -12.04 -15.94
N ASP A 64 5.35 -12.58 -16.45
CA ASP A 64 6.37 -13.21 -15.63
C ASP A 64 6.93 -12.27 -14.56
N PRO A 65 7.26 -12.79 -13.37
CA PRO A 65 7.83 -12.01 -12.29
C PRO A 65 9.12 -11.30 -12.74
N ARG A 66 9.17 -9.98 -12.64
CA ARG A 66 10.38 -9.22 -12.92
C ARG A 66 11.25 -9.17 -11.68
N ILE A 67 12.57 -9.28 -11.89
CA ILE A 67 13.56 -9.11 -10.83
C ILE A 67 14.05 -7.66 -10.85
N HIS A 68 13.83 -6.96 -9.75
CA HIS A 68 14.37 -5.62 -9.51
C HIS A 68 15.57 -5.72 -8.57
N LYS A 69 16.59 -4.90 -8.80
CA LYS A 69 17.75 -4.78 -7.94
C LYS A 69 17.56 -3.62 -6.98
N LEU A 70 17.57 -3.89 -5.70
CA LEU A 70 17.46 -2.89 -4.64
C LEU A 70 18.85 -2.52 -4.15
N LYS A 71 19.37 -1.37 -4.57
CA LYS A 71 20.66 -0.82 -4.14
C LYS A 71 20.58 -0.39 -2.68
N LYS A 72 21.56 -0.76 -1.84
CA LYS A 72 21.59 -0.37 -0.42
C LYS A 72 21.51 1.14 -0.21
N GLU A 73 22.22 1.91 -1.02
CA GLU A 73 22.24 3.38 -0.92
C GLU A 73 20.85 3.98 -1.18
N ALA A 74 20.12 3.45 -2.16
CA ALA A 74 18.76 3.88 -2.46
C ALA A 74 17.77 3.47 -1.35
N MET A 75 17.94 2.27 -0.77
CA MET A 75 17.14 1.85 0.39
C MET A 75 17.38 2.75 1.60
N GLU A 76 18.63 3.14 1.86
CA GLU A 76 19.00 4.09 2.92
C GLU A 76 18.37 5.46 2.68
N SER A 77 18.52 6.02 1.47
CA SER A 77 17.94 7.30 1.10
C SER A 77 16.41 7.31 1.31
N SER A 78 15.73 6.24 0.88
CA SER A 78 14.30 6.07 1.09
C SER A 78 13.91 5.94 2.57
N ALA A 79 14.70 5.21 3.36
CA ALA A 79 14.48 5.07 4.81
C ALA A 79 14.59 6.41 5.54
N ARG A 80 15.64 7.19 5.25
CA ARG A 80 15.87 8.52 5.86
C ARG A 80 14.70 9.48 5.61
N ARG A 81 14.13 9.49 4.42
CA ARG A 81 12.93 10.30 4.10
C ARG A 81 11.72 9.93 4.96
N THR A 82 11.52 8.63 5.21
CA THR A 82 10.44 8.16 6.10
C THR A 82 10.70 8.57 7.55
N LEU A 83 11.93 8.39 8.03
CA LEU A 83 12.35 8.76 9.40
C LEU A 83 12.14 10.26 9.63
N GLU A 84 12.54 11.09 8.68
CA GLU A 84 12.37 12.54 8.70
C GLU A 84 10.89 12.94 8.73
N LEU A 85 10.08 12.41 7.78
CA LEU A 85 8.66 12.73 7.67
C LEU A 85 7.90 12.47 8.97
N PHE A 86 8.13 11.31 9.59
CA PHE A 86 7.45 10.89 10.81
C PHE A 86 8.20 11.26 12.10
N ARG A 87 9.35 11.96 11.98
CA ARG A 87 10.19 12.38 13.10
C ARG A 87 10.46 11.22 14.06
N LEU A 88 10.87 10.08 13.48
CA LEU A 88 11.20 8.89 14.27
C LEU A 88 12.58 9.05 14.90
N LEU A 89 12.65 8.84 16.20
CA LEU A 89 13.87 9.07 16.98
C LEU A 89 14.53 7.73 17.39
N PRO A 90 15.85 7.72 17.57
CA PRO A 90 16.58 6.55 18.05
C PRO A 90 16.00 6.02 19.37
N GLY A 91 15.95 4.68 19.50
CA GLY A 91 15.37 3.99 20.65
C GLY A 91 13.84 3.88 20.65
N GLU A 92 13.13 4.60 19.77
CA GLU A 92 11.69 4.37 19.60
C GLU A 92 11.43 2.99 19.01
N LYS A 93 10.33 2.35 19.44
CA LYS A 93 9.99 0.99 19.01
C LYS A 93 9.29 1.01 17.66
N ALA A 94 9.78 0.19 16.72
CA ALA A 94 9.14 -0.10 15.44
C ALA A 94 8.72 -1.57 15.38
N LEU A 95 7.57 -1.88 14.77
CA LEU A 95 7.07 -3.24 14.63
C LEU A 95 7.25 -3.76 13.21
N LEU A 96 7.97 -4.86 13.06
CA LEU A 96 8.00 -5.65 11.83
C LEU A 96 6.97 -6.77 11.92
N CYS A 97 5.93 -6.68 11.13
CA CYS A 97 4.86 -7.67 10.96
C CYS A 97 4.61 -8.04 9.51
N LEU A 98 5.49 -7.57 8.61
CA LEU A 98 5.42 -7.83 7.16
C LEU A 98 6.48 -8.86 6.76
N PRO A 99 6.17 -9.76 5.81
CA PRO A 99 7.14 -10.73 5.32
C PRO A 99 8.33 -10.04 4.65
N ILE A 100 9.54 -10.51 4.96
CA ILE A 100 10.80 -9.96 4.41
C ILE A 100 11.00 -10.28 2.93
N GLN A 101 10.22 -11.20 2.36
CA GLN A 101 10.21 -11.49 0.94
C GLN A 101 9.71 -10.31 0.10
N TYR A 102 8.94 -9.41 0.70
CA TYR A 102 8.42 -8.20 0.05
C TYR A 102 9.25 -6.96 0.43
N VAL A 103 9.30 -6.00 -0.47
CA VAL A 103 10.04 -4.76 -0.27
C VAL A 103 9.59 -4.00 0.99
N ALA A 104 8.30 -4.05 1.32
CA ALA A 104 7.76 -3.37 2.49
C ALA A 104 8.36 -3.92 3.80
N GLY A 105 8.51 -5.24 3.95
CA GLY A 105 9.17 -5.87 5.09
C GLY A 105 10.66 -5.51 5.16
N LYS A 106 11.37 -5.60 4.02
CA LYS A 106 12.78 -5.19 3.93
C LYS A 106 12.97 -3.74 4.39
N MET A 107 12.12 -2.83 3.91
CA MET A 107 12.24 -1.41 4.23
C MET A 107 11.90 -1.08 5.69
N MET A 108 11.07 -1.89 6.37
CA MET A 108 10.90 -1.74 7.83
C MET A 108 12.19 -2.02 8.59
N VAL A 109 12.92 -3.06 8.20
CA VAL A 109 14.24 -3.38 8.78
C VAL A 109 15.23 -2.25 8.49
N VAL A 110 15.32 -1.80 7.25
CA VAL A 110 16.26 -0.71 6.87
C VAL A 110 15.97 0.56 7.66
N ARG A 111 14.69 0.95 7.80
CA ARG A 111 14.29 2.12 8.62
C ARG A 111 14.74 1.97 10.07
N ALA A 112 14.53 0.77 10.64
CA ALA A 112 14.91 0.53 12.01
C ALA A 112 16.44 0.64 12.22
N LEU A 113 17.23 -0.01 11.37
CA LEU A 113 18.68 0.00 11.50
C LEU A 113 19.29 1.39 11.23
N VAL A 114 18.83 2.07 10.17
CA VAL A 114 19.31 3.42 9.80
C VAL A 114 18.88 4.47 10.83
N GLY A 115 17.67 4.34 11.37
CA GLY A 115 17.11 5.28 12.34
C GLY A 115 17.42 4.98 13.80
N GLY A 116 18.12 3.88 14.08
CA GLY A 116 18.40 3.45 15.46
C GLY A 116 17.14 3.06 16.24
N LEU A 117 16.07 2.61 15.54
CA LEU A 117 14.82 2.20 16.19
C LEU A 117 14.98 0.81 16.81
N ASP A 118 14.31 0.58 17.94
CA ASP A 118 14.22 -0.76 18.54
C ASP A 118 13.20 -1.60 17.76
N LEU A 119 13.69 -2.48 16.88
CA LEU A 119 12.88 -3.31 16.01
C LEU A 119 12.27 -4.48 16.80
N LYS A 120 10.95 -4.45 16.97
CA LYS A 120 10.15 -5.54 17.52
C LYS A 120 9.65 -6.43 16.41
N LEU A 121 9.65 -7.73 16.64
CA LEU A 121 9.30 -8.75 15.65
C LEU A 121 7.99 -9.44 16.01
N VAL A 122 7.15 -9.61 15.02
CA VAL A 122 5.96 -10.46 15.08
C VAL A 122 5.93 -11.32 13.83
N GLU A 123 5.52 -12.58 13.98
CA GLU A 123 5.33 -13.46 12.83
C GLU A 123 4.34 -12.86 11.83
N PRO A 124 4.74 -12.74 10.55
CA PRO A 124 3.84 -12.25 9.52
C PRO A 124 2.57 -13.10 9.41
N SER A 125 1.45 -12.49 9.68
CA SER A 125 0.13 -13.14 9.63
C SER A 125 -0.94 -12.13 9.22
N SER A 126 -2.18 -12.58 9.02
CA SER A 126 -3.31 -11.68 8.79
C SER A 126 -3.64 -10.83 10.02
N ARG A 127 -3.30 -11.30 11.22
CA ARG A 127 -3.60 -10.66 12.51
C ARG A 127 -2.35 -10.46 13.36
N PRO A 128 -1.42 -9.59 12.95
CA PRO A 128 -0.12 -9.45 13.64
C PRO A 128 -0.25 -8.81 15.04
N LEU A 129 -1.34 -8.10 15.31
CA LEU A 129 -1.58 -7.47 16.62
C LEU A 129 -2.44 -8.33 17.55
N LYS A 130 -2.77 -9.59 17.18
CA LYS A 130 -3.48 -10.51 18.06
C LYS A 130 -2.70 -10.73 19.36
N GLY A 131 -3.29 -10.30 20.49
CA GLY A 131 -2.66 -10.41 21.80
C GLY A 131 -1.45 -9.48 22.04
N TRP A 132 -1.14 -8.59 21.09
CA TRP A 132 -0.07 -7.62 21.23
C TRP A 132 -0.43 -6.57 22.28
N LYS A 133 0.52 -6.23 23.18
CA LYS A 133 0.29 -5.30 24.29
C LYS A 133 1.37 -4.22 24.42
N VAL A 134 2.43 -4.34 23.65
CA VAL A 134 3.57 -3.42 23.74
C VAL A 134 3.30 -2.18 22.90
N PRO A 135 3.30 -0.96 23.47
CA PRO A 135 3.22 0.25 22.66
C PRO A 135 4.40 0.36 21.70
N VAL A 136 4.11 0.67 20.43
CA VAL A 136 5.10 0.94 19.39
C VAL A 136 4.85 2.29 18.74
N ARG A 137 5.94 2.96 18.40
CA ARG A 137 5.88 4.29 17.76
C ARG A 137 5.49 4.19 16.30
N PHE A 138 5.93 3.14 15.62
CA PHE A 138 5.82 3.03 14.17
C PHE A 138 5.58 1.58 13.71
N ALA A 139 4.62 1.40 12.82
CA ALA A 139 4.36 0.12 12.14
C ALA A 139 3.92 0.36 10.69
N ALA A 140 4.12 -0.65 9.84
CA ALA A 140 3.53 -0.69 8.50
C ALA A 140 2.75 -2.00 8.34
N MET A 141 1.55 -1.91 7.75
CA MET A 141 0.65 -3.04 7.50
C MET A 141 0.07 -2.97 6.09
N VAL A 142 -0.37 -4.10 5.58
CA VAL A 142 -1.21 -4.13 4.38
C VAL A 142 -2.68 -3.96 4.77
N PRO A 143 -3.56 -3.49 3.84
CA PRO A 143 -4.98 -3.29 4.13
C PRO A 143 -5.66 -4.52 4.73
N PHE A 144 -5.30 -5.72 4.28
CA PHE A 144 -5.85 -6.97 4.82
C PHE A 144 -5.52 -7.18 6.31
N GLN A 145 -4.29 -6.89 6.75
CA GLN A 145 -3.92 -6.98 8.16
C GLN A 145 -4.70 -5.97 9.01
N VAL A 146 -4.94 -4.78 8.46
CA VAL A 146 -5.73 -3.74 9.13
C VAL A 146 -7.20 -4.18 9.24
N TYR A 147 -7.78 -4.68 8.14
CA TYR A 147 -9.15 -5.18 8.10
C TYR A 147 -9.37 -6.27 9.15
N GLU A 148 -8.53 -7.31 9.14
CA GLU A 148 -8.60 -8.40 10.12
C GLU A 148 -8.44 -7.92 11.57
N SER A 149 -7.58 -6.92 11.78
CA SER A 149 -7.38 -6.33 13.12
C SER A 149 -8.60 -5.55 13.60
N LEU A 150 -9.28 -4.83 12.69
CA LEU A 150 -10.54 -4.10 12.98
C LEU A 150 -11.67 -5.08 13.31
N GLU A 151 -11.93 -6.06 12.46
CA GLU A 151 -12.98 -7.06 12.62
C GLU A 151 -12.88 -7.81 13.96
N HIS A 152 -11.67 -8.03 14.45
CA HIS A 152 -11.45 -8.82 15.67
C HIS A 152 -11.10 -7.97 16.90
N GLY A 153 -11.11 -6.64 16.77
CA GLY A 153 -10.79 -5.74 17.88
C GLY A 153 -9.35 -5.87 18.39
N ASP A 154 -8.40 -6.20 17.50
CA ASP A 154 -6.98 -6.26 17.85
C ASP A 154 -6.45 -4.84 18.17
N ALA A 155 -5.37 -4.76 18.93
CA ALA A 155 -4.89 -3.51 19.54
C ALA A 155 -4.20 -2.54 18.55
N LEU A 156 -4.90 -2.08 17.50
CA LEU A 156 -4.40 -1.02 16.61
C LEU A 156 -3.97 0.22 17.39
N SER A 157 -4.66 0.54 18.49
CA SER A 157 -4.32 1.64 19.39
C SER A 157 -2.97 1.51 20.10
N SER A 158 -2.32 0.34 20.03
CA SER A 158 -0.95 0.16 20.50
C SER A 158 0.10 0.76 19.58
N VAL A 159 -0.28 1.16 18.36
CA VAL A 159 0.60 1.76 17.35
C VAL A 159 0.35 3.27 17.30
N SER A 160 1.37 4.11 17.50
CA SER A 160 1.20 5.55 17.42
C SER A 160 1.10 6.07 15.99
N THR A 161 1.94 5.55 15.08
CA THR A 161 1.94 5.89 13.65
C THR A 161 1.86 4.62 12.82
N LEU A 162 0.79 4.48 12.06
CA LEU A 162 0.52 3.32 11.20
C LEU A 162 0.59 3.72 9.72
N LEU A 163 1.47 3.08 8.96
CA LEU A 163 1.45 3.13 7.50
C LEU A 163 0.61 1.99 6.96
N VAL A 164 -0.32 2.29 6.09
CA VAL A 164 -1.14 1.30 5.37
C VAL A 164 -0.83 1.40 3.88
N GLY A 165 -0.34 0.30 3.30
CA GLY A 165 0.07 0.31 1.90
C GLY A 165 0.11 -1.08 1.27
N GLY A 166 0.50 -1.13 -0.01
CA GLY A 166 0.52 -2.36 -0.80
C GLY A 166 -0.82 -2.73 -1.43
N GLY A 167 -1.91 -2.10 -1.02
CA GLY A 167 -3.26 -2.23 -1.57
C GLY A 167 -4.07 -0.96 -1.40
N GLU A 168 -5.25 -0.92 -1.99
CA GLU A 168 -6.20 0.18 -1.81
C GLU A 168 -6.93 0.06 -0.46
N ILE A 169 -7.14 1.19 0.19
CA ILE A 169 -7.99 1.27 1.38
C ILE A 169 -9.41 1.59 0.93
N HIS A 170 -10.30 0.59 1.05
CA HIS A 170 -11.70 0.73 0.66
C HIS A 170 -12.44 1.78 1.49
N PRO A 171 -13.50 2.40 0.93
CA PRO A 171 -14.24 3.46 1.62
C PRO A 171 -14.83 3.03 2.98
N VAL A 172 -15.21 1.76 3.14
CA VAL A 172 -15.72 1.23 4.42
C VAL A 172 -14.61 1.20 5.46
N MET A 173 -13.49 0.53 5.17
CA MET A 173 -12.32 0.47 6.05
C MET A 173 -11.79 1.89 6.39
N ARG A 174 -11.78 2.78 5.39
CA ARG A 174 -11.35 4.18 5.62
C ARG A 174 -12.20 4.85 6.69
N ARG A 175 -13.54 4.70 6.65
CA ARG A 175 -14.45 5.27 7.67
C ARG A 175 -14.16 4.71 9.06
N GLU A 176 -13.91 3.41 9.18
CA GLU A 176 -13.55 2.80 10.45
C GLU A 176 -12.23 3.32 10.99
N LEU A 177 -11.21 3.46 10.13
CA LEU A 177 -9.92 4.05 10.51
C LEU A 177 -10.04 5.53 10.91
N GLU A 178 -10.95 6.29 10.29
CA GLU A 178 -11.24 7.68 10.65
C GLU A 178 -11.79 7.83 12.07
N GLU A 179 -12.46 6.80 12.61
CA GLU A 179 -12.97 6.81 13.99
C GLU A 179 -11.88 6.50 15.04
N ILE A 180 -10.75 5.91 14.64
CA ILE A 180 -9.63 5.60 15.53
C ILE A 180 -8.72 6.82 15.67
N THR A 181 -9.06 7.72 16.59
CA THR A 181 -8.32 8.98 16.77
C THR A 181 -7.01 8.85 17.55
N SER A 182 -6.77 7.70 18.18
CA SER A 182 -5.54 7.42 18.95
C SER A 182 -4.35 7.00 18.10
N VAL A 183 -4.55 6.76 16.80
CA VAL A 183 -3.53 6.30 15.86
C VAL A 183 -3.42 7.29 14.71
N ASP A 184 -2.23 7.78 14.45
CA ASP A 184 -1.93 8.54 13.25
C ASP A 184 -1.80 7.58 12.06
N THR A 185 -2.89 7.34 11.33
CA THR A 185 -2.92 6.43 10.20
C THR A 185 -2.66 7.16 8.88
N TYR A 186 -1.76 6.61 8.07
CA TYR A 186 -1.39 7.13 6.77
C TYR A 186 -1.51 6.05 5.69
N GLU A 187 -2.26 6.36 4.65
CA GLU A 187 -2.23 5.59 3.41
C GLU A 187 -0.99 5.98 2.61
N THR A 188 -0.31 4.99 2.04
CA THR A 188 0.92 5.20 1.28
C THR A 188 0.71 5.01 -0.21
N PHE A 189 1.38 5.84 -1.02
CA PHE A 189 1.51 5.62 -2.45
C PHE A 189 2.93 5.14 -2.76
N ALA A 190 3.03 3.92 -3.29
CA ALA A 190 4.28 3.18 -3.43
C ALA A 190 4.29 2.31 -4.68
N MET A 191 5.47 2.07 -5.22
CA MET A 191 5.72 1.07 -6.24
C MET A 191 7.11 0.45 -6.04
N THR A 192 7.38 -0.68 -6.69
CA THR A 192 8.67 -1.37 -6.54
C THR A 192 9.81 -0.54 -7.08
N GLU A 193 9.56 0.17 -8.18
CA GLU A 193 10.52 1.05 -8.86
C GLU A 193 10.97 2.24 -7.99
N THR A 194 10.16 2.63 -7.02
CA THR A 194 10.50 3.67 -6.03
C THR A 194 10.96 3.09 -4.69
N TYR A 195 11.24 1.78 -4.63
CA TYR A 195 11.64 1.00 -3.46
C TYR A 195 10.59 0.94 -2.35
N THR A 196 9.83 2.00 -2.14
CA THR A 196 8.78 2.11 -1.14
C THR A 196 7.86 3.29 -1.48
N HIS A 197 7.13 3.77 -0.50
CA HIS A 197 6.28 4.93 -0.67
C HIS A 197 7.10 6.21 -0.88
N PHE A 198 6.60 7.06 -1.74
CA PHE A 198 7.13 8.40 -2.00
C PHE A 198 6.10 9.49 -1.72
N ALA A 199 4.87 9.09 -1.42
CA ALA A 199 3.81 9.98 -0.99
C ALA A 199 2.92 9.30 0.06
N VAL A 200 2.28 10.10 0.91
CA VAL A 200 1.38 9.64 1.97
C VAL A 200 0.14 10.52 2.04
N ARG A 201 -0.97 9.92 2.50
CA ARG A 201 -2.22 10.62 2.76
C ARG A 201 -2.71 10.27 4.15
N LYS A 202 -2.87 11.28 5.02
CA LYS A 202 -3.36 11.05 6.39
C LYS A 202 -4.85 10.68 6.35
N ILE A 203 -5.23 9.63 7.06
CA ILE A 203 -6.62 9.24 7.29
C ILE A 203 -7.07 9.95 8.56
N GLN A 204 -8.05 10.86 8.43
CA GLN A 204 -8.50 11.67 9.55
C GLN A 204 -9.97 12.02 9.39
N LYS A 205 -10.75 11.88 10.48
CA LYS A 205 -12.17 12.24 10.52
C LYS A 205 -12.42 13.69 10.10
N GLY A 206 -13.40 13.87 9.23
CA GLY A 206 -13.84 15.20 8.79
C GLY A 206 -12.90 15.91 7.81
N LYS A 207 -11.78 15.32 7.45
CA LYS A 207 -10.92 15.82 6.37
C LYS A 207 -11.00 14.89 5.18
N SER A 208 -11.71 15.31 4.16
CA SER A 208 -11.72 14.62 2.84
C SER A 208 -10.46 14.94 2.03
N ASP A 209 -9.29 14.99 2.69
CA ASP A 209 -8.04 15.22 1.96
C ASP A 209 -7.77 14.03 1.04
N ARG A 210 -7.98 14.26 -0.27
CA ARG A 210 -7.73 13.26 -1.31
C ARG A 210 -6.29 13.30 -1.82
N MET A 211 -5.53 14.30 -1.34
CA MET A 211 -4.18 14.55 -1.82
C MET A 211 -3.17 13.65 -1.11
N PHE A 212 -2.39 12.94 -1.89
CA PHE A 212 -1.14 12.37 -1.42
C PHE A 212 -0.09 13.48 -1.34
N ARG A 213 0.54 13.64 -0.18
CA ARG A 213 1.64 14.57 0.05
C ARG A 213 2.96 13.86 -0.20
N LEU A 214 3.85 14.53 -0.92
CA LEU A 214 5.16 13.97 -1.28
C LEU A 214 6.07 13.86 -0.05
N LEU A 215 6.90 12.83 -0.03
CA LEU A 215 8.04 12.76 0.88
C LEU A 215 9.11 13.80 0.48
N PRO A 216 9.91 14.29 1.44
CA PRO A 216 10.95 15.28 1.17
C PRO A 216 11.85 14.90 0.00
N GLY A 217 12.10 15.85 -0.90
CA GLY A 217 12.96 15.70 -2.07
C GLY A 217 12.39 14.87 -3.23
N THR A 218 11.15 14.40 -3.15
CA THR A 218 10.44 13.78 -4.28
C THR A 218 10.00 14.86 -5.25
N LYS A 219 10.18 14.61 -6.55
CA LYS A 219 9.69 15.46 -7.62
C LYS A 219 8.67 14.70 -8.44
N ILE A 220 7.63 15.38 -8.89
CA ILE A 220 6.60 14.78 -9.74
C ILE A 220 6.30 15.64 -10.96
N GLY A 221 5.78 15.01 -11.99
CA GLY A 221 5.26 15.62 -13.21
C GLY A 221 4.19 14.74 -13.83
N MET A 222 3.71 15.14 -14.99
CA MET A 222 2.77 14.33 -15.79
C MET A 222 3.34 14.10 -17.19
N ASP A 223 3.10 12.93 -17.74
CA ASP A 223 3.33 12.64 -19.14
C ASP A 223 2.16 13.16 -20.03
N PRO A 224 2.26 13.09 -21.37
CA PRO A 224 1.19 13.55 -22.25
C PRO A 224 -0.14 12.83 -22.11
N ARG A 225 -0.18 11.65 -21.44
CA ARG A 225 -1.39 10.90 -21.13
C ARG A 225 -2.10 11.39 -19.86
N GLY A 226 -1.45 12.27 -19.07
CA GLY A 226 -1.88 12.69 -17.73
C GLY A 226 -1.46 11.70 -16.65
N CYS A 227 -0.50 10.80 -16.96
CA CYS A 227 0.01 9.83 -16.00
C CYS A 227 1.16 10.42 -15.18
N LEU A 228 1.23 10.04 -13.92
CA LEU A 228 2.25 10.47 -12.97
C LEU A 228 3.65 10.05 -13.44
N VAL A 229 4.57 11.00 -13.41
CA VAL A 229 6.01 10.79 -13.55
C VAL A 229 6.66 11.15 -12.21
N VAL A 230 7.50 10.26 -11.69
CA VAL A 230 8.13 10.40 -10.36
C VAL A 230 9.64 10.36 -10.49
N ASP A 231 10.31 11.35 -9.92
CA ASP A 231 11.77 11.41 -9.79
C ASP A 231 12.14 11.54 -8.31
N ILE A 232 12.93 10.60 -7.81
CA ILE A 232 13.37 10.59 -6.41
C ILE A 232 14.90 10.52 -6.38
N PRO A 233 15.58 11.67 -6.33
CA PRO A 233 17.04 11.72 -6.31
C PRO A 233 17.64 10.81 -5.23
N GLY A 234 18.59 9.96 -5.61
CA GLY A 234 19.21 8.96 -4.72
C GLY A 234 18.37 7.71 -4.44
N VAL A 235 17.21 7.57 -5.10
CA VAL A 235 16.39 6.34 -5.05
C VAL A 235 16.16 5.81 -6.45
N THR A 236 15.69 6.64 -7.38
CA THR A 236 15.49 6.27 -8.79
C THR A 236 16.67 6.72 -9.63
N ASP A 237 17.14 5.86 -10.55
CA ASP A 237 18.23 6.23 -11.48
C ASP A 237 17.72 7.20 -12.56
N GLU A 238 16.45 7.06 -12.97
CA GLU A 238 15.75 7.89 -13.93
C GLU A 238 14.31 8.12 -13.46
N PRO A 239 13.60 9.15 -13.97
CA PRO A 239 12.20 9.36 -13.67
C PRO A 239 11.34 8.14 -14.05
N VAL A 240 10.53 7.68 -13.12
CA VAL A 240 9.62 6.54 -13.30
C VAL A 240 8.32 7.06 -13.92
N ILE A 241 8.01 6.58 -15.13
CA ILE A 241 6.75 6.87 -15.82
C ILE A 241 5.73 5.79 -15.43
N THR A 242 4.59 6.22 -14.90
CA THR A 242 3.55 5.31 -14.41
C THR A 242 2.38 5.18 -15.38
N ASN A 243 1.39 4.35 -15.01
CA ASN A 243 0.06 4.34 -15.61
C ASN A 243 -1.00 4.93 -14.66
N ASP A 244 -0.59 5.66 -13.63
CA ASP A 244 -1.49 6.27 -12.66
C ASP A 244 -1.87 7.67 -13.10
N LEU A 245 -3.15 7.87 -13.44
CA LEU A 245 -3.71 9.17 -13.75
C LEU A 245 -3.81 10.01 -12.48
N VAL A 246 -3.35 11.25 -12.55
CA VAL A 246 -3.29 12.13 -11.39
C VAL A 246 -3.70 13.56 -11.72
N GLU A 247 -4.06 14.29 -10.67
CA GLU A 247 -4.16 15.75 -10.66
C GLU A 247 -3.13 16.27 -9.65
N ILE A 248 -2.16 17.03 -10.13
CA ILE A 248 -1.09 17.58 -9.28
C ILE A 248 -1.64 18.83 -8.57
N SER A 249 -1.29 18.99 -7.28
CA SER A 249 -1.66 20.18 -6.50
C SER A 249 -0.98 21.44 -7.04
N ASP A 250 -1.63 22.60 -6.86
CA ASP A 250 -1.12 23.89 -7.33
C ASP A 250 0.28 24.24 -6.78
N ASP A 251 0.59 23.75 -5.57
CA ASP A 251 1.89 23.95 -4.93
C ASP A 251 2.96 22.93 -5.38
N GLY A 252 2.60 21.97 -6.24
CA GLY A 252 3.47 20.90 -6.72
C GLY A 252 3.91 19.89 -5.66
N ASN A 253 3.41 19.99 -4.41
CA ASN A 253 3.85 19.17 -3.27
C ASN A 253 2.95 17.95 -3.00
N GLY A 254 2.06 17.66 -3.94
CA GLY A 254 1.16 16.51 -3.81
C GLY A 254 0.36 16.25 -5.08
N PHE A 255 -0.43 15.20 -5.03
CA PHE A 255 -1.32 14.84 -6.14
C PHE A 255 -2.56 14.10 -5.63
N GLN A 256 -3.64 14.23 -6.35
CA GLN A 256 -4.79 13.35 -6.22
C GLN A 256 -4.65 12.21 -7.24
N TRP A 257 -4.73 10.98 -6.78
CA TRP A 257 -4.83 9.82 -7.65
C TRP A 257 -6.26 9.70 -8.17
N LEU A 258 -6.41 9.56 -9.49
CA LEU A 258 -7.70 9.48 -10.17
C LEU A 258 -8.06 8.06 -10.56
N GLY A 259 -7.06 7.23 -10.90
CA GLY A 259 -7.22 5.86 -11.36
C GLY A 259 -6.08 5.43 -12.26
N ARG A 260 -6.28 4.32 -12.96
CA ARG A 260 -5.28 3.76 -13.87
C ARG A 260 -5.65 4.07 -15.33
N PHE A 261 -4.64 4.49 -16.12
CA PHE A 261 -4.81 4.75 -17.56
C PHE A 261 -5.26 3.51 -18.33
N ASP A 262 -4.73 2.34 -17.97
CA ASP A 262 -5.06 1.05 -18.55
C ASP A 262 -6.46 0.52 -18.16
N HIS A 263 -7.11 1.13 -17.18
CA HIS A 263 -8.48 0.82 -16.80
C HIS A 263 -9.52 1.77 -17.44
N VAL A 264 -9.09 2.86 -18.08
CA VAL A 264 -10.01 3.84 -18.66
C VAL A 264 -10.95 3.17 -19.66
N ILE A 265 -12.25 3.36 -19.44
CA ILE A 265 -13.33 2.83 -20.31
C ILE A 265 -13.74 3.91 -21.30
N ASN A 266 -13.78 3.56 -22.60
CA ASN A 266 -14.25 4.48 -23.64
C ASN A 266 -15.67 4.12 -24.07
N SER A 267 -16.64 4.78 -23.47
CA SER A 267 -18.07 4.54 -23.73
C SER A 267 -18.66 5.64 -24.59
N GLY A 268 -18.93 5.35 -25.86
CA GLY A 268 -19.50 6.32 -26.79
C GLY A 268 -18.63 7.57 -27.01
N GLY A 269 -17.31 7.42 -26.99
CA GLY A 269 -16.34 8.52 -27.13
C GLY A 269 -16.06 9.29 -25.82
N VAL A 270 -16.71 8.92 -24.72
CA VAL A 270 -16.47 9.51 -23.40
C VAL A 270 -15.50 8.61 -22.62
N LYS A 271 -14.37 9.17 -22.19
CA LYS A 271 -13.41 8.49 -21.33
C LYS A 271 -13.89 8.52 -19.89
N ILE A 272 -14.09 7.35 -19.29
CA ILE A 272 -14.54 7.18 -17.91
C ILE A 272 -13.41 6.51 -17.14
N ILE A 273 -13.05 7.09 -16.01
CA ILE A 273 -12.06 6.52 -15.07
C ILE A 273 -12.86 5.71 -14.04
N PRO A 274 -12.78 4.37 -14.06
CA PRO A 274 -13.59 3.50 -13.22
C PRO A 274 -13.44 3.80 -11.73
N GLU A 275 -12.22 4.02 -11.27
CA GLU A 275 -11.91 4.22 -9.86
C GLU A 275 -12.57 5.48 -9.27
N LEU A 276 -12.67 6.56 -10.07
CA LEU A 276 -13.43 7.75 -9.65
C LEU A 276 -14.92 7.44 -9.52
N LEU A 277 -15.45 6.65 -10.47
CA LEU A 277 -16.86 6.28 -10.49
C LEU A 277 -17.19 5.31 -9.34
N GLU A 278 -16.32 4.33 -9.07
CA GLU A 278 -16.42 3.40 -7.95
C GLU A 278 -16.49 4.15 -6.61
N ASN A 279 -15.62 5.14 -6.41
CA ASN A 279 -15.64 6.00 -5.23
C ASN A 279 -16.97 6.79 -5.05
N LYS A 280 -17.54 7.28 -6.14
CA LYS A 280 -18.84 7.97 -6.11
C LYS A 280 -19.96 6.99 -5.75
N ILE A 281 -19.98 5.83 -6.42
CA ILE A 281 -21.01 4.80 -6.27
C ILE A 281 -20.95 4.18 -4.87
N GLY A 282 -19.77 3.76 -4.42
CA GLY A 282 -19.58 3.13 -3.11
C GLY A 282 -20.05 4.01 -1.95
N LYS A 283 -19.81 5.35 -2.04
CA LYS A 283 -20.34 6.31 -1.07
C LYS A 283 -21.86 6.40 -1.08
N THR A 284 -22.46 6.26 -2.25
CA THR A 284 -23.93 6.38 -2.43
C THR A 284 -24.64 5.10 -1.99
N LEU A 285 -24.10 3.94 -2.31
CA LEU A 285 -24.70 2.65 -2.03
C LEU A 285 -24.34 2.08 -0.66
N GLY A 286 -23.19 2.48 -0.09
CA GLY A 286 -22.67 1.91 1.15
C GLY A 286 -22.07 0.51 0.99
N HIS A 287 -21.82 0.08 -0.26
CA HIS A 287 -21.25 -1.22 -0.61
C HIS A 287 -19.94 -1.06 -1.35
N ASP A 288 -19.08 -2.05 -1.22
CA ASP A 288 -17.92 -2.19 -2.08
C ASP A 288 -18.39 -2.51 -3.50
N CYS A 289 -17.75 -1.87 -4.48
CA CYS A 289 -18.17 -2.02 -5.87
C CYS A 289 -16.99 -1.86 -6.83
N LEU A 290 -17.17 -2.44 -8.01
CA LEU A 290 -16.21 -2.41 -9.10
C LEU A 290 -16.93 -2.01 -10.40
N VAL A 291 -16.32 -1.10 -11.17
CA VAL A 291 -16.84 -0.72 -12.49
C VAL A 291 -15.95 -1.33 -13.57
N ILE A 292 -16.53 -2.16 -14.40
CA ILE A 292 -15.86 -2.76 -15.54
C ILE A 292 -16.59 -2.43 -16.84
N SER A 293 -16.02 -2.80 -17.97
CA SER A 293 -16.65 -2.67 -19.27
C SER A 293 -16.96 -4.02 -19.90
N GLU A 294 -18.04 -4.05 -20.67
CA GLU A 294 -18.32 -5.10 -21.65
C GLU A 294 -18.50 -4.49 -23.05
N HIS A 295 -18.33 -5.30 -24.08
CA HIS A 295 -18.49 -4.82 -25.45
C HIS A 295 -19.92 -4.38 -25.75
N ASP A 296 -20.08 -3.23 -26.42
CA ASP A 296 -21.35 -2.71 -26.89
C ASP A 296 -21.23 -2.27 -28.37
N PRO A 297 -22.06 -2.80 -29.28
CA PRO A 297 -21.96 -2.48 -30.71
C PRO A 297 -22.15 -1.02 -31.09
N ARG A 298 -22.80 -0.22 -30.21
CA ARG A 298 -23.10 1.20 -30.45
C ARG A 298 -22.10 2.13 -29.75
N LEU A 299 -21.67 1.74 -28.55
CA LEU A 299 -20.81 2.57 -27.70
C LEU A 299 -19.36 2.15 -27.73
N GLY A 300 -19.02 1.01 -28.34
CA GLY A 300 -17.73 0.34 -28.21
C GLY A 300 -17.65 -0.41 -26.87
N GLU A 301 -17.74 0.31 -25.77
CA GLU A 301 -17.79 -0.24 -24.42
C GLU A 301 -18.99 0.33 -23.65
N ARG A 302 -19.64 -0.51 -22.83
CA ARG A 302 -20.65 -0.08 -21.86
C ARG A 302 -20.27 -0.44 -20.46
N LEU A 303 -20.70 0.37 -19.49
CA LEU A 303 -20.37 0.19 -18.08
C LEU A 303 -21.21 -0.93 -17.47
N VAL A 304 -20.55 -1.78 -16.71
CA VAL A 304 -21.14 -2.77 -15.81
C VAL A 304 -20.66 -2.45 -14.40
N LEU A 305 -21.61 -2.30 -13.47
CA LEU A 305 -21.34 -2.17 -12.05
C LEU A 305 -21.45 -3.54 -11.40
N VAL A 306 -20.41 -3.94 -10.71
CA VAL A 306 -20.40 -5.12 -9.84
C VAL A 306 -20.44 -4.64 -8.41
N VAL A 307 -21.41 -5.12 -7.62
CA VAL A 307 -21.60 -4.74 -6.21
C VAL A 307 -21.37 -5.96 -5.34
N GLU A 308 -20.55 -5.83 -4.29
CA GLU A 308 -20.39 -6.86 -3.29
C GLU A 308 -21.60 -6.87 -2.37
N CYS A 309 -22.43 -7.91 -2.49
CA CYS A 309 -23.68 -8.02 -1.75
C CYS A 309 -24.14 -9.47 -1.69
N SER A 310 -24.25 -10.00 -0.48
CA SER A 310 -24.72 -11.37 -0.22
C SER A 310 -26.26 -11.47 -0.03
N ASP A 311 -26.98 -10.35 -0.22
CA ASP A 311 -28.45 -10.37 -0.17
C ASP A 311 -28.99 -11.15 -1.39
N PRO A 312 -29.80 -12.20 -1.20
CA PRO A 312 -30.39 -12.96 -2.32
C PRO A 312 -31.38 -12.14 -3.14
N ASP A 313 -31.93 -11.05 -2.60
CA ASP A 313 -32.84 -10.12 -3.31
C ASP A 313 -32.36 -8.67 -3.20
N PRO A 314 -31.22 -8.34 -3.82
CA PRO A 314 -30.60 -7.02 -3.69
C PRO A 314 -31.49 -5.93 -4.31
N PRO A 315 -31.55 -4.73 -3.71
CA PRO A 315 -32.45 -3.66 -4.15
C PRO A 315 -31.94 -2.91 -5.41
N VAL A 316 -31.64 -3.66 -6.47
CA VAL A 316 -31.02 -3.16 -7.72
C VAL A 316 -31.80 -1.99 -8.32
N THR A 317 -33.13 -2.02 -8.28
CA THR A 317 -34.00 -0.91 -8.80
C THR A 317 -33.80 0.36 -7.96
N ALA A 318 -33.73 0.23 -6.64
CA ALA A 318 -33.51 1.36 -5.75
C ALA A 318 -32.09 1.94 -5.96
N TRP A 319 -31.10 1.08 -6.15
CA TRP A 319 -29.74 1.51 -6.49
C TRP A 319 -29.69 2.29 -7.81
N LYS A 320 -30.30 1.79 -8.88
CA LYS A 320 -30.40 2.51 -10.17
C LYS A 320 -31.01 3.88 -10.01
N ASN A 321 -32.09 3.98 -9.26
CA ASN A 321 -32.78 5.24 -9.01
C ASN A 321 -31.94 6.23 -8.22
N SER A 322 -31.23 5.73 -7.20
CA SER A 322 -30.28 6.54 -6.42
C SER A 322 -29.13 7.04 -7.30
N LEU A 323 -28.47 6.15 -8.02
CA LEU A 323 -27.35 6.50 -8.89
C LEU A 323 -27.76 7.50 -9.98
N GLY A 324 -28.97 7.38 -10.54
CA GLY A 324 -29.50 8.30 -11.55
C GLY A 324 -29.63 9.76 -11.08
N LYS A 325 -29.62 10.02 -9.75
CA LYS A 325 -29.66 11.38 -9.18
C LYS A 325 -28.29 12.06 -9.08
N TYR A 326 -27.21 11.28 -9.07
CA TYR A 326 -25.85 11.77 -8.78
C TYR A 326 -24.86 11.57 -9.91
N LEU A 327 -25.15 10.62 -10.83
CA LEU A 327 -24.29 10.31 -11.96
C LEU A 327 -24.78 11.00 -13.22
N THR A 328 -23.86 11.40 -14.08
CA THR A 328 -24.18 11.86 -15.41
C THR A 328 -24.69 10.70 -16.26
N ARG A 329 -25.42 11.01 -17.35
CA ARG A 329 -25.98 9.97 -18.24
C ARG A 329 -24.95 8.98 -18.78
N TYR A 330 -23.69 9.38 -18.89
CA TYR A 330 -22.59 8.54 -19.38
C TYR A 330 -21.96 7.67 -18.27
N GLU A 331 -22.08 8.09 -17.01
CA GLU A 331 -21.58 7.37 -15.84
C GLU A 331 -22.57 6.31 -15.33
N ILE A 332 -23.84 6.34 -15.79
CA ILE A 332 -24.86 5.40 -15.33
C ILE A 332 -24.57 4.00 -15.90
N PRO A 333 -24.31 2.99 -15.05
CA PRO A 333 -24.07 1.62 -15.48
C PRO A 333 -25.30 1.05 -16.20
N LYS A 334 -25.09 0.40 -17.35
CA LYS A 334 -26.18 -0.24 -18.13
C LYS A 334 -26.62 -1.56 -17.49
N ARG A 335 -25.70 -2.21 -16.77
CA ARG A 335 -25.95 -3.47 -16.07
C ARG A 335 -25.41 -3.35 -14.65
N ILE A 336 -26.11 -3.94 -13.68
CA ILE A 336 -25.66 -4.12 -12.30
C ILE A 336 -25.68 -5.62 -12.04
N VAL A 337 -24.57 -6.14 -11.50
CA VAL A 337 -24.37 -7.53 -11.10
C VAL A 337 -24.01 -7.52 -9.63
N THR A 338 -24.50 -8.48 -8.88
CA THR A 338 -24.08 -8.70 -7.49
C THR A 338 -23.22 -9.95 -7.38
N LEU A 339 -22.21 -9.89 -6.55
CA LEU A 339 -21.39 -11.02 -6.15
C LEU A 339 -21.34 -11.03 -4.62
N ASP A 340 -21.33 -12.22 -4.01
CA ASP A 340 -21.15 -12.34 -2.56
C ASP A 340 -19.81 -11.74 -2.12
N GLU A 341 -18.79 -11.96 -2.93
CA GLU A 341 -17.45 -11.39 -2.77
C GLU A 341 -16.85 -11.05 -4.14
N ILE A 342 -16.31 -9.84 -4.28
CA ILE A 342 -15.59 -9.42 -5.49
C ILE A 342 -14.19 -10.04 -5.45
N PRO A 343 -13.79 -10.84 -6.47
CA PRO A 343 -12.46 -11.46 -6.53
C PRO A 343 -11.32 -10.47 -6.33
N ARG A 344 -10.35 -10.88 -5.51
CA ARG A 344 -9.14 -10.11 -5.19
C ARG A 344 -7.90 -10.94 -5.54
N ASN A 345 -6.84 -10.26 -5.96
CA ASN A 345 -5.55 -10.91 -6.21
C ASN A 345 -4.78 -11.15 -4.90
N THR A 346 -3.58 -11.76 -4.99
CA THR A 346 -2.71 -12.04 -3.84
C THR A 346 -2.25 -10.80 -3.06
N SER A 347 -2.41 -9.61 -3.63
CA SER A 347 -2.14 -8.31 -3.00
C SER A 347 -3.41 -7.63 -2.47
N PHE A 348 -4.52 -8.36 -2.38
CA PHE A 348 -5.83 -7.88 -1.95
C PHE A 348 -6.44 -6.74 -2.77
N LYS A 349 -5.94 -6.53 -4.01
CA LYS A 349 -6.55 -5.61 -4.97
C LYS A 349 -7.63 -6.35 -5.76
N TYR A 350 -8.68 -5.64 -6.16
CA TYR A 350 -9.70 -6.21 -7.05
C TYR A 350 -9.08 -6.77 -8.33
N ASP A 351 -9.40 -8.02 -8.62
CA ASP A 351 -8.99 -8.68 -9.85
C ASP A 351 -10.05 -8.45 -10.95
N ARG A 352 -9.91 -7.33 -11.67
CA ARG A 352 -10.80 -6.95 -12.77
C ARG A 352 -10.89 -8.03 -13.86
N HIS A 353 -9.81 -8.80 -14.08
CA HIS A 353 -9.81 -9.89 -15.06
C HIS A 353 -10.63 -11.08 -14.59
N ALA A 354 -10.43 -11.50 -13.34
CA ALA A 354 -11.23 -12.56 -12.75
C ALA A 354 -12.73 -12.19 -12.72
N VAL A 355 -13.05 -10.94 -12.35
CA VAL A 355 -14.45 -10.46 -12.37
C VAL A 355 -15.03 -10.48 -13.78
N LYS A 356 -14.31 -10.02 -14.81
CA LYS A 356 -14.76 -10.07 -16.21
C LYS A 356 -15.01 -11.49 -16.71
N ALA A 357 -14.29 -12.48 -16.19
CA ALA A 357 -14.47 -13.88 -16.53
C ALA A 357 -15.69 -14.54 -15.85
N LEU A 358 -16.17 -13.97 -14.75
CA LEU A 358 -17.32 -14.50 -13.97
C LEU A 358 -18.68 -13.99 -14.45
N ILE A 359 -18.76 -12.88 -15.18
CA ILE A 359 -20.01 -12.19 -15.53
C ILE A 359 -20.22 -12.09 -17.04
#